data_4adfd8907be96868d3d9ce51102c45fe
#
_entry.id   4adfd8907be96868d3d9ce51102c45fe
#
_cell.length_a   1.000
_cell.length_b   1.000
_cell.length_c   1.000
_cell.angle_alpha   90.00
_cell.angle_beta   90.00
_cell.angle_gamma   90.00
#
_symmetry.space_group_name_H-M   'P 1'
#
loop_
_entity.id
_entity.type
_entity.pdbx_description
1 polymer ?
#
loop_
_entity_poly.entity_id
_entity_poly.type
_entity_poly.pdbx_seq_one_letter_code
_entity_poly.pdbx_strand_id
1 'polypeptide(L)'
;PSNWRVSWVNQETPALDIPAIDYVIQGDREYCRLQQELNEANERNDGHAIARIHGQLETLDAWTIQSRAASLLHGLGFNQEEIAQPVKSFSGGWRMRLNLAQALLCPSDLLLLDEPTNHLDLDAVIWLERWLVQYQGTLVLISHDRDFLDPIVTKILHIENQKLNEYTGDYSSFEVQRATKLAQQTAMYRQQQQKISHLQKYIDRFKAKATKAKQAQSRMKALERMELIAPAYVDNPFTFEFRPP
;
A
#
# COMPACT_ATOMS: atom_id res chain seq x y z
N PRO A 1 13.49 -9.39 -7.54
CA PRO A 1 14.58 -10.37 -7.52
C PRO A 1 14.04 -11.76 -7.20
N SER A 2 14.61 -12.82 -7.79
CA SER A 2 14.11 -14.19 -7.65
C SER A 2 14.20 -14.77 -6.23
N ASN A 3 14.92 -14.11 -5.33
CA ASN A 3 15.18 -14.57 -3.96
C ASN A 3 14.34 -13.81 -2.90
N TRP A 4 13.45 -12.90 -3.29
CA TRP A 4 12.64 -12.18 -2.32
C TRP A 4 11.50 -13.04 -1.80
N ARG A 5 11.36 -13.05 -0.48
CA ARG A 5 10.19 -13.61 0.19
C ARG A 5 9.11 -12.53 0.23
N VAL A 6 7.99 -12.81 -0.40
CA VAL A 6 6.86 -11.88 -0.46
C VAL A 6 5.73 -12.41 0.41
N SER A 7 5.24 -11.58 1.31
CA SER A 7 4.05 -11.85 2.13
C SER A 7 2.94 -10.88 1.77
N TRP A 8 1.71 -11.36 1.80
CA TRP A 8 0.50 -10.55 1.58
C TRP A 8 -0.68 -11.12 2.36
N VAL A 9 -1.67 -10.30 2.63
CA VAL A 9 -2.89 -10.71 3.29
C VAL A 9 -3.85 -11.35 2.28
N ASN A 10 -4.28 -12.59 2.53
CA ASN A 10 -5.31 -13.24 1.74
C ASN A 10 -6.67 -12.62 2.05
N GLN A 11 -7.48 -12.37 1.01
CA GLN A 11 -8.84 -11.82 1.17
C GLN A 11 -9.86 -12.85 1.64
N GLU A 12 -9.61 -14.12 1.41
CA GLU A 12 -10.48 -15.21 1.83
C GLU A 12 -9.78 -16.09 2.87
N THR A 13 -10.50 -16.43 3.92
CA THR A 13 -10.04 -17.39 4.93
C THR A 13 -10.98 -18.59 4.93
N PRO A 14 -10.47 -19.79 4.63
CA PRO A 14 -11.27 -20.99 4.71
C PRO A 14 -11.69 -21.26 6.15
N ALA A 15 -12.89 -21.80 6.33
CA ALA A 15 -13.42 -22.20 7.64
C ALA A 15 -12.80 -23.55 8.06
N LEU A 16 -11.55 -23.51 8.55
CA LEU A 16 -10.79 -24.70 8.94
C LEU A 16 -11.08 -25.13 10.37
N ASP A 17 -10.94 -26.42 10.63
CA ASP A 17 -11.07 -27.03 11.96
C ASP A 17 -9.72 -27.23 12.65
N ILE A 18 -8.90 -26.16 12.63
CA ILE A 18 -7.59 -26.09 13.27
C ILE A 18 -7.55 -24.88 14.19
N PRO A 19 -6.79 -24.91 15.30
CA PRO A 19 -6.60 -23.77 16.19
C PRO A 19 -6.13 -22.52 15.45
N ALA A 20 -6.58 -21.34 15.90
CA ALA A 20 -6.20 -20.06 15.30
C ALA A 20 -4.68 -19.85 15.30
N ILE A 21 -3.99 -20.23 16.37
CA ILE A 21 -2.53 -20.13 16.47
C ILE A 21 -1.82 -21.00 15.42
N ASP A 22 -2.28 -22.24 15.23
CA ASP A 22 -1.69 -23.16 14.25
C ASP A 22 -1.92 -22.66 12.82
N TYR A 23 -3.09 -22.05 12.56
CA TYR A 23 -3.38 -21.42 11.28
C TYR A 23 -2.40 -20.27 10.99
N VAL A 24 -2.11 -19.43 11.98
CA VAL A 24 -1.15 -18.34 11.83
C VAL A 24 0.25 -18.88 11.59
N ILE A 25 0.68 -19.91 12.31
CA ILE A 25 1.99 -20.56 12.16
C ILE A 25 2.17 -21.16 10.76
N GLN A 26 1.10 -21.66 10.13
CA GLN A 26 1.13 -22.20 8.77
C GLN A 26 1.54 -21.16 7.71
N GLY A 27 1.53 -19.87 8.03
CA GLY A 27 2.07 -18.82 7.18
C GLY A 27 3.58 -18.92 6.96
N ASP A 28 4.34 -19.44 7.93
CA ASP A 28 5.75 -19.71 7.77
C ASP A 28 5.99 -21.04 7.05
N ARG A 29 6.02 -20.97 5.70
CA ARG A 29 6.14 -22.13 4.83
C ARG A 29 7.45 -22.91 5.06
N GLU A 30 8.52 -22.19 5.40
CA GLU A 30 9.82 -22.84 5.62
C GLU A 30 9.81 -23.63 6.93
N TYR A 31 9.25 -23.05 7.98
CA TYR A 31 9.01 -23.75 9.23
C TYR A 31 8.16 -25.01 9.04
N CYS A 32 7.02 -24.88 8.35
CA CYS A 32 6.12 -26.00 8.08
C CYS A 32 6.81 -27.12 7.29
N ARG A 33 7.59 -26.76 6.27
CA ARG A 33 8.39 -27.72 5.49
C ARG A 33 9.39 -28.48 6.36
N LEU A 34 10.13 -27.75 7.20
CA LEU A 34 11.11 -28.37 8.08
C LEU A 34 10.46 -29.26 9.14
N GLN A 35 9.29 -28.88 9.67
CA GLN A 35 8.54 -29.75 10.58
C GLN A 35 8.05 -31.04 9.90
N GLN A 36 7.60 -30.95 8.65
CA GLN A 36 7.21 -32.12 7.88
C GLN A 36 8.42 -33.03 7.63
N GLU A 37 9.55 -32.46 7.16
CA GLU A 37 10.81 -33.22 6.93
C GLU A 37 11.32 -33.88 8.22
N LEU A 38 11.16 -33.21 9.37
CA LEU A 38 11.53 -33.74 10.68
C LEU A 38 10.65 -34.95 11.05
N ASN A 39 9.35 -34.87 10.83
CA ASN A 39 8.46 -36.00 11.09
C ASN A 39 8.79 -37.20 10.22
N GLU A 40 9.05 -37.00 8.91
CA GLU A 40 9.49 -38.07 8.00
C GLU A 40 10.82 -38.67 8.36
N ALA A 41 11.78 -37.84 8.81
CA ALA A 41 13.08 -38.31 9.27
C ALA A 41 12.99 -39.15 10.58
N ASN A 42 12.09 -38.76 11.49
CA ASN A 42 11.80 -39.51 12.70
C ASN A 42 11.16 -40.89 12.38
N GLU A 43 10.19 -40.92 11.45
CA GLU A 43 9.58 -42.21 11.01
C GLU A 43 10.60 -43.16 10.41
N ARG A 44 11.61 -42.65 9.70
CA ARG A 44 12.70 -43.43 9.08
C ARG A 44 13.87 -43.72 10.06
N ASN A 45 13.83 -43.15 11.28
CA ASN A 45 14.91 -43.18 12.24
C ASN A 45 16.24 -42.67 11.67
N ASP A 46 16.24 -41.66 10.80
CA ASP A 46 17.44 -41.07 10.20
C ASP A 46 18.03 -39.98 11.10
N GLY A 47 18.95 -40.40 11.99
CA GLY A 47 19.60 -39.51 12.95
C GLY A 47 20.40 -38.38 12.31
N HIS A 48 20.98 -38.59 11.10
CA HIS A 48 21.72 -37.52 10.40
C HIS A 48 20.76 -36.44 9.84
N ALA A 49 19.64 -36.84 9.25
CA ALA A 49 18.65 -35.93 8.78
C ALA A 49 18.02 -35.12 9.94
N ILE A 50 17.69 -35.80 11.05
CA ILE A 50 17.13 -35.17 12.27
C ILE A 50 18.10 -34.09 12.80
N ALA A 51 19.39 -34.39 12.96
CA ALA A 51 20.35 -33.41 13.45
C ALA A 51 20.50 -32.20 12.52
N ARG A 52 20.53 -32.42 11.22
CA ARG A 52 20.58 -31.33 10.21
C ARG A 52 19.36 -30.44 10.29
N ILE A 53 18.15 -31.02 10.36
CA ILE A 53 16.90 -30.28 10.38
C ILE A 53 16.78 -29.46 11.69
N HIS A 54 17.19 -30.00 12.82
CA HIS A 54 17.26 -29.24 14.07
C HIS A 54 18.18 -28.02 13.95
N GLY A 55 19.34 -28.13 13.32
CA GLY A 55 20.22 -27.00 13.05
C GLY A 55 19.57 -25.92 12.15
N GLN A 56 18.75 -26.34 11.17
CA GLN A 56 17.99 -25.41 10.33
C GLN A 56 16.86 -24.72 11.10
N LEU A 57 16.12 -25.45 11.94
CA LEU A 57 15.08 -24.90 12.81
C LEU A 57 15.66 -23.92 13.84
N GLU A 58 16.86 -24.19 14.36
CA GLU A 58 17.57 -23.26 15.25
C GLU A 58 17.95 -21.96 14.51
N THR A 59 18.42 -22.05 13.27
CA THR A 59 18.74 -20.88 12.43
C THR A 59 17.50 -20.01 12.13
N LEU A 60 16.31 -20.62 12.05
CA LEU A 60 15.03 -19.94 11.86
C LEU A 60 14.43 -19.38 13.17
N ASP A 61 15.09 -19.56 14.31
CA ASP A 61 14.55 -19.23 15.62
C ASP A 61 13.16 -19.87 15.88
N ALA A 62 13.02 -21.12 15.40
CA ALA A 62 11.74 -21.85 15.39
C ALA A 62 11.13 -22.05 16.78
N TRP A 63 11.96 -22.01 17.83
CA TRP A 63 11.52 -22.13 19.23
C TRP A 63 10.64 -20.98 19.69
N THR A 64 10.76 -19.82 19.05
CA THR A 64 9.98 -18.62 19.39
C THR A 64 8.69 -18.49 18.57
N ILE A 65 8.46 -19.35 17.57
CA ILE A 65 7.36 -19.18 16.61
C ILE A 65 5.98 -19.15 17.29
N GLN A 66 5.76 -20.00 18.28
CA GLN A 66 4.49 -20.01 19.02
C GLN A 66 4.29 -18.74 19.84
N SER A 67 5.32 -18.26 20.52
CA SER A 67 5.26 -17.02 21.30
C SER A 67 5.10 -15.80 20.40
N ARG A 68 5.74 -15.78 19.25
CA ARG A 68 5.59 -14.73 18.22
C ARG A 68 4.17 -14.73 17.66
N ALA A 69 3.64 -15.90 17.28
CA ALA A 69 2.26 -16.03 16.79
C ALA A 69 1.25 -15.58 17.84
N ALA A 70 1.41 -16.00 19.10
CA ALA A 70 0.55 -15.58 20.20
C ALA A 70 0.61 -14.05 20.43
N SER A 71 1.81 -13.45 20.38
CA SER A 71 1.99 -11.99 20.53
C SER A 71 1.30 -11.21 19.40
N LEU A 72 1.37 -11.70 18.15
CA LEU A 72 0.66 -11.11 17.01
C LEU A 72 -0.86 -11.20 17.21
N LEU A 73 -1.37 -12.36 17.61
CA LEU A 73 -2.79 -12.56 17.86
C LEU A 73 -3.30 -11.67 18.99
N HIS A 74 -2.58 -11.59 20.11
CA HIS A 74 -2.94 -10.67 21.20
C HIS A 74 -2.94 -9.21 20.75
N GLY A 75 -1.95 -8.78 19.98
CA GLY A 75 -1.90 -7.43 19.42
C GLY A 75 -3.07 -7.11 18.50
N LEU A 76 -3.63 -8.11 17.82
CA LEU A 76 -4.82 -7.99 16.97
C LEU A 76 -6.15 -8.24 17.70
N GLY A 77 -6.12 -8.32 19.05
CA GLY A 77 -7.29 -8.34 19.90
C GLY A 77 -7.80 -9.73 20.31
N PHE A 78 -7.08 -10.83 19.96
CA PHE A 78 -7.46 -12.17 20.41
C PHE A 78 -7.05 -12.40 21.87
N ASN A 79 -7.92 -12.97 22.66
CA ASN A 79 -7.59 -13.40 24.01
C ASN A 79 -6.99 -14.83 24.03
N GLN A 80 -6.50 -15.27 25.21
CA GLN A 80 -5.81 -16.57 25.35
C GLN A 80 -6.72 -17.77 25.03
N GLU A 81 -8.00 -17.67 25.29
CA GLU A 81 -8.95 -18.75 25.01
C GLU A 81 -9.28 -18.82 23.52
N GLU A 82 -9.40 -17.67 22.87
CA GLU A 82 -9.68 -17.56 21.43
C GLU A 82 -8.53 -18.09 20.57
N ILE A 83 -7.27 -17.90 20.98
CA ILE A 83 -6.10 -18.41 20.26
C ILE A 83 -6.15 -19.93 20.05
N ALA A 84 -6.74 -20.65 20.98
CA ALA A 84 -6.90 -22.11 20.91
C ALA A 84 -8.17 -22.57 20.18
N GLN A 85 -9.08 -21.66 19.84
CA GLN A 85 -10.33 -22.01 19.14
C GLN A 85 -10.10 -22.28 17.65
N PRO A 86 -10.92 -23.15 17.04
CA PRO A 86 -10.80 -23.44 15.61
C PRO A 86 -11.19 -22.24 14.75
N VAL A 87 -10.49 -22.04 13.64
CA VAL A 87 -10.69 -20.92 12.69
C VAL A 87 -12.15 -20.80 12.24
N LYS A 88 -12.85 -21.91 12.06
CA LYS A 88 -14.27 -21.95 11.68
C LYS A 88 -15.22 -21.27 12.67
N SER A 89 -14.84 -21.15 13.94
CA SER A 89 -15.68 -20.53 14.99
C SER A 89 -15.71 -19.00 14.89
N PHE A 90 -14.78 -18.39 14.15
CA PHE A 90 -14.67 -16.95 14.05
C PHE A 90 -15.54 -16.37 12.94
N SER A 91 -16.02 -15.13 13.15
CA SER A 91 -16.68 -14.34 12.11
C SER A 91 -15.72 -13.96 10.98
N GLY A 92 -16.27 -13.50 9.84
CA GLY A 92 -15.46 -13.07 8.69
C GLY A 92 -14.40 -12.02 9.05
N GLY A 93 -14.76 -11.00 9.84
CA GLY A 93 -13.82 -9.96 10.28
C GLY A 93 -12.70 -10.50 11.17
N TRP A 94 -13.00 -11.40 12.09
CA TRP A 94 -12.01 -12.06 12.92
C TRP A 94 -11.08 -12.98 12.09
N ARG A 95 -11.62 -13.67 11.09
CA ARG A 95 -10.80 -14.48 10.18
C ARG A 95 -9.86 -13.60 9.33
N MET A 96 -10.28 -12.38 8.95
CA MET A 96 -9.38 -11.41 8.29
C MET A 96 -8.23 -11.00 9.21
N ARG A 97 -8.46 -10.83 10.53
CA ARG A 97 -7.38 -10.59 11.50
C ARG A 97 -6.41 -11.77 11.59
N LEU A 98 -6.90 -13.02 11.47
CA LEU A 98 -6.04 -14.20 11.40
C LEU A 98 -5.16 -14.21 10.14
N ASN A 99 -5.71 -13.83 8.98
CA ASN A 99 -4.93 -13.68 7.74
C ASN A 99 -3.85 -12.61 7.89
N LEU A 100 -4.19 -11.49 8.53
CA LEU A 100 -3.21 -10.45 8.82
C LEU A 100 -2.11 -10.98 9.74
N ALA A 101 -2.45 -11.64 10.86
CA ALA A 101 -1.47 -12.24 11.75
C ALA A 101 -0.54 -13.22 11.02
N GLN A 102 -1.10 -14.06 10.14
CA GLN A 102 -0.35 -15.00 9.31
C GLN A 102 0.65 -14.29 8.39
N ALA A 103 0.21 -13.20 7.72
CA ALA A 103 1.08 -12.42 6.85
C ALA A 103 2.22 -11.71 7.61
N LEU A 104 1.92 -11.22 8.83
CA LEU A 104 2.91 -10.56 9.70
C LEU A 104 3.91 -11.54 10.32
N LEU A 105 3.49 -12.79 10.60
CA LEU A 105 4.39 -13.81 11.15
C LEU A 105 5.41 -14.28 10.12
N CYS A 106 5.03 -14.33 8.85
CA CYS A 106 5.87 -14.84 7.78
C CYS A 106 7.11 -13.95 7.59
N PRO A 107 8.33 -14.49 7.72
CA PRO A 107 9.54 -13.73 7.41
C PRO A 107 9.52 -13.29 5.95
N SER A 108 9.50 -11.98 5.70
CA SER A 108 9.37 -11.44 4.35
C SER A 108 10.30 -10.26 4.10
N ASP A 109 10.79 -10.16 2.86
CA ASP A 109 11.58 -9.03 2.37
C ASP A 109 10.66 -7.94 1.79
N LEU A 110 9.45 -8.34 1.37
CA LEU A 110 8.38 -7.48 0.87
C LEU A 110 7.06 -7.89 1.49
N LEU A 111 6.42 -6.95 2.18
CA LEU A 111 5.09 -7.09 2.76
C LEU A 111 4.09 -6.21 2.00
N LEU A 112 3.01 -6.81 1.52
CA LEU A 112 1.94 -6.14 0.79
C LEU A 112 0.68 -6.14 1.63
N LEU A 113 0.18 -4.95 1.98
CA LEU A 113 -1.03 -4.77 2.78
C LEU A 113 -2.02 -3.89 2.01
N ASP A 114 -3.23 -4.39 1.85
CA ASP A 114 -4.34 -3.67 1.23
C ASP A 114 -5.44 -3.47 2.28
N GLU A 115 -5.65 -2.20 2.68
CA GLU A 115 -6.62 -1.78 3.70
C GLU A 115 -6.56 -2.62 5.00
N PRO A 116 -5.37 -2.77 5.64
CA PRO A 116 -5.20 -3.69 6.77
C PRO A 116 -5.93 -3.26 8.04
N THR A 117 -6.36 -2.00 8.14
CA THR A 117 -7.12 -1.45 9.26
C THR A 117 -8.60 -1.82 9.22
N ASN A 118 -9.10 -2.31 8.08
CA ASN A 118 -10.48 -2.77 7.97
C ASN A 118 -10.72 -3.92 8.95
N HIS A 119 -11.83 -3.85 9.69
CA HIS A 119 -12.24 -4.81 10.70
C HIS A 119 -11.36 -4.84 11.99
N LEU A 120 -10.44 -3.90 12.17
CA LEU A 120 -9.70 -3.71 13.41
C LEU A 120 -10.41 -2.69 14.31
N ASP A 121 -10.35 -2.92 15.62
CA ASP A 121 -10.66 -1.88 16.60
C ASP A 121 -9.46 -0.94 16.80
N LEU A 122 -9.67 0.16 17.50
CA LEU A 122 -8.65 1.18 17.69
C LEU A 122 -7.36 0.66 18.33
N ASP A 123 -7.50 -0.23 19.32
CA ASP A 123 -6.33 -0.76 20.03
C ASP A 123 -5.48 -1.64 19.09
N ALA A 124 -6.12 -2.46 18.26
CA ALA A 124 -5.44 -3.27 17.25
C ALA A 124 -4.79 -2.41 16.14
N VAL A 125 -5.43 -1.29 15.74
CA VAL A 125 -4.84 -0.33 14.77
C VAL A 125 -3.57 0.30 15.35
N ILE A 126 -3.61 0.80 16.58
CA ILE A 126 -2.44 1.40 17.26
C ILE A 126 -1.32 0.38 17.42
N TRP A 127 -1.67 -0.87 17.74
CA TRP A 127 -0.68 -1.92 17.86
C TRP A 127 -0.06 -2.26 16.49
N LEU A 128 -0.87 -2.38 15.43
CA LEU A 128 -0.40 -2.65 14.06
C LEU A 128 0.53 -1.54 13.55
N GLU A 129 0.17 -0.27 13.78
CA GLU A 129 1.01 0.89 13.45
C GLU A 129 2.41 0.74 14.07
N ARG A 130 2.48 0.49 15.38
CA ARG A 130 3.77 0.32 16.09
C ARG A 130 4.57 -0.85 15.56
N TRP A 131 3.91 -1.93 15.18
CA TRP A 131 4.55 -3.10 14.59
C TRP A 131 5.14 -2.78 13.21
N LEU A 132 4.35 -2.08 12.34
CA LEU A 132 4.77 -1.72 10.99
C LEU A 132 5.92 -0.71 10.97
N VAL A 133 5.97 0.23 11.91
CA VAL A 133 7.08 1.17 12.08
C VAL A 133 8.40 0.43 12.38
N GLN A 134 8.35 -0.72 13.04
CA GLN A 134 9.52 -1.53 13.36
C GLN A 134 9.88 -2.56 12.29
N TYR A 135 9.03 -2.71 11.25
CA TYR A 135 9.27 -3.69 10.19
C TYR A 135 10.50 -3.32 9.36
N GLN A 136 11.43 -4.29 9.20
CA GLN A 136 12.74 -4.04 8.56
C GLN A 136 12.75 -4.28 7.05
N GLY A 137 11.70 -4.92 6.49
CA GLY A 137 11.57 -5.19 5.07
C GLY A 137 11.00 -4.01 4.29
N THR A 138 10.74 -4.22 3.01
CA THR A 138 10.00 -3.27 2.18
C THR A 138 8.51 -3.45 2.41
N LEU A 139 7.82 -2.37 2.78
CA LEU A 139 6.37 -2.35 2.95
C LEU A 139 5.72 -1.61 1.78
N VAL A 140 4.71 -2.23 1.17
CA VAL A 140 3.77 -1.57 0.26
C VAL A 140 2.39 -1.62 0.90
N LEU A 141 1.85 -0.46 1.22
CA LEU A 141 0.64 -0.30 2.00
C LEU A 141 -0.38 0.54 1.22
N ILE A 142 -1.60 0.04 1.10
CA ILE A 142 -2.76 0.78 0.61
C ILE A 142 -3.67 1.03 1.79
N SER A 143 -4.01 2.29 2.05
CA SER A 143 -4.99 2.68 3.05
C SER A 143 -5.62 4.03 2.71
N HIS A 144 -6.84 4.25 3.18
CA HIS A 144 -7.53 5.53 3.15
C HIS A 144 -7.42 6.30 4.48
N ASP A 145 -6.84 5.68 5.50
CA ASP A 145 -6.62 6.26 6.83
C ASP A 145 -5.29 7.02 6.86
N ARG A 146 -5.38 8.35 6.89
CA ARG A 146 -4.23 9.27 6.86
C ARG A 146 -3.40 9.20 8.13
N ASP A 147 -4.08 9.16 9.28
CA ASP A 147 -3.45 9.15 10.59
C ASP A 147 -2.64 7.87 10.79
N PHE A 148 -3.14 6.77 10.23
CA PHE A 148 -2.43 5.49 10.21
C PHE A 148 -1.22 5.49 9.25
N LEU A 149 -1.33 6.16 8.08
CA LEU A 149 -0.24 6.21 7.09
C LEU A 149 0.94 7.07 7.55
N ASP A 150 0.67 8.23 8.15
CA ASP A 150 1.67 9.27 8.43
C ASP A 150 2.90 8.75 9.21
N PRO A 151 2.78 7.99 10.31
CA PRO A 151 3.94 7.51 11.06
C PRO A 151 4.70 6.36 10.38
N ILE A 152 4.09 5.68 9.39
CA ILE A 152 4.63 4.45 8.79
C ILE A 152 5.38 4.74 7.49
N VAL A 153 4.79 5.60 6.62
CA VAL A 153 5.27 5.72 5.25
C VAL A 153 6.33 6.80 5.09
N THR A 154 7.29 6.52 4.21
CA THR A 154 8.38 7.46 3.85
C THR A 154 8.28 7.91 2.39
N LYS A 155 7.43 7.25 1.60
CA LYS A 155 7.17 7.55 0.21
C LYS A 155 5.71 7.26 -0.13
N ILE A 156 5.13 8.10 -0.98
CA ILE A 156 3.78 7.92 -1.50
C ILE A 156 3.84 7.72 -3.02
N LEU A 157 3.20 6.66 -3.49
CA LEU A 157 2.99 6.39 -4.90
C LEU A 157 1.55 6.75 -5.27
N HIS A 158 1.37 7.89 -5.92
CA HIS A 158 0.07 8.40 -6.29
C HIS A 158 -0.25 8.09 -7.76
N ILE A 159 -1.35 7.37 -7.99
CA ILE A 159 -1.83 7.05 -9.34
C ILE A 159 -2.79 8.14 -9.79
N GLU A 160 -2.40 8.91 -10.78
CA GLU A 160 -3.19 9.99 -11.34
C GLU A 160 -3.04 10.04 -12.87
N ASN A 161 -4.14 10.16 -13.62
CA ASN A 161 -4.16 10.20 -15.09
C ASN A 161 -3.37 9.03 -15.73
N GLN A 162 -3.54 7.81 -15.22
CA GLN A 162 -2.86 6.59 -15.67
C GLN A 162 -1.30 6.66 -15.54
N LYS A 163 -0.81 7.54 -14.69
CA LYS A 163 0.62 7.68 -14.39
C LYS A 163 0.85 7.49 -12.91
N LEU A 164 2.00 6.91 -12.60
CA LEU A 164 2.48 6.77 -11.23
C LEU A 164 3.39 7.97 -10.92
N ASN A 165 3.01 8.76 -9.91
CA ASN A 165 3.81 9.87 -9.40
C ASN A 165 4.35 9.51 -8.02
N GLU A 166 5.67 9.60 -7.83
CA GLU A 166 6.33 9.37 -6.55
C GLU A 166 6.47 10.71 -5.81
N TYR A 167 6.17 10.68 -4.51
CA TYR A 167 6.37 11.78 -3.57
C TYR A 167 7.17 11.25 -2.38
N THR A 168 8.17 12.01 -1.94
CA THR A 168 8.98 11.66 -0.77
C THR A 168 8.42 12.35 0.46
N GLY A 169 8.36 11.61 1.57
CA GLY A 169 7.82 12.04 2.85
C GLY A 169 6.59 11.23 3.26
N ASP A 170 5.98 11.66 4.36
CA ASP A 170 4.73 11.14 4.89
C ASP A 170 3.51 11.60 4.09
N TYR A 171 2.31 11.19 4.50
CA TYR A 171 1.08 11.53 3.81
C TYR A 171 0.79 13.04 3.89
N SER A 172 1.04 13.67 5.03
CA SER A 172 0.87 15.12 5.23
C SER A 172 1.78 15.93 4.28
N SER A 173 3.03 15.52 4.15
CA SER A 173 3.99 16.11 3.19
C SER A 173 3.53 15.94 1.74
N PHE A 174 2.98 14.79 1.39
CA PHE A 174 2.41 14.52 0.07
C PHE A 174 1.27 15.48 -0.25
N GLU A 175 0.32 15.71 0.69
CA GLU A 175 -0.79 16.65 0.46
C GLU A 175 -0.30 18.06 0.14
N VAL A 176 0.70 18.55 0.88
CA VAL A 176 1.32 19.87 0.64
C VAL A 176 2.01 19.92 -0.72
N GLN A 177 2.80 18.91 -1.07
CA GLN A 177 3.50 18.83 -2.35
C GLN A 177 2.51 18.76 -3.51
N ARG A 178 1.44 17.97 -3.39
CA ARG A 178 0.37 17.85 -4.40
C ARG A 178 -0.36 19.18 -4.57
N ALA A 179 -0.75 19.83 -3.48
CA ALA A 179 -1.43 21.13 -3.54
C ALA A 179 -0.56 22.19 -4.22
N THR A 180 0.73 22.24 -3.89
CA THR A 180 1.70 23.14 -4.52
C THR A 180 1.83 22.89 -6.03
N LYS A 181 1.96 21.63 -6.43
CA LYS A 181 2.06 21.23 -7.85
C LYS A 181 0.81 21.62 -8.63
N LEU A 182 -0.39 21.41 -8.06
CA LEU A 182 -1.66 21.78 -8.67
C LEU A 182 -1.78 23.32 -8.81
N ALA A 183 -1.37 24.08 -7.79
CA ALA A 183 -1.39 25.54 -7.83
C ALA A 183 -0.43 26.06 -8.91
N GLN A 184 0.78 25.51 -9.03
CA GLN A 184 1.73 25.86 -10.07
C GLN A 184 1.18 25.53 -11.48
N GLN A 185 0.61 24.34 -11.67
CA GLN A 185 -0.01 23.95 -12.94
C GLN A 185 -1.16 24.89 -13.33
N THR A 186 -2.00 25.25 -12.37
CA THR A 186 -3.10 26.20 -12.59
C THR A 186 -2.58 27.59 -12.99
N ALA A 187 -1.53 28.07 -12.33
CA ALA A 187 -0.90 29.35 -12.66
C ALA A 187 -0.30 29.34 -14.07
N MET A 188 0.46 28.28 -14.42
CA MET A 188 1.04 28.08 -15.75
C MET A 188 -0.05 28.00 -16.84
N TYR A 189 -1.14 27.27 -16.58
CA TYR A 189 -2.28 27.19 -17.50
C TYR A 189 -2.90 28.58 -17.73
N ARG A 190 -3.16 29.34 -16.68
CA ARG A 190 -3.71 30.71 -16.78
C ARG A 190 -2.79 31.63 -17.58
N GLN A 191 -1.49 31.60 -17.30
CA GLN A 191 -0.49 32.38 -18.03
C GLN A 191 -0.46 31.99 -19.51
N GLN A 192 -0.49 30.69 -19.82
CA GLN A 192 -0.53 30.21 -21.21
C GLN A 192 -1.80 30.67 -21.92
N GLN A 193 -2.98 30.58 -21.28
CA GLN A 193 -4.25 31.04 -21.86
C GLN A 193 -4.24 32.55 -22.16
N GLN A 194 -3.65 33.35 -21.27
CA GLN A 194 -3.48 34.79 -21.51
C GLN A 194 -2.56 35.04 -22.72
N LYS A 195 -1.45 34.30 -22.84
CA LYS A 195 -0.54 34.39 -23.97
C LYS A 195 -1.19 33.97 -25.27
N ILE A 196 -1.96 32.88 -25.28
CA ILE A 196 -2.74 32.43 -26.44
C ILE A 196 -3.73 33.48 -26.86
N SER A 197 -4.53 34.02 -25.94
CA SER A 197 -5.51 35.09 -26.20
C SER A 197 -4.85 36.33 -26.77
N HIS A 198 -3.72 36.77 -26.24
CA HIS A 198 -2.96 37.89 -26.76
C HIS A 198 -2.44 37.65 -28.18
N LEU A 199 -1.86 36.50 -28.48
CA LEU A 199 -1.42 36.11 -29.80
C LEU A 199 -2.58 36.04 -30.79
N GLN A 200 -3.71 35.45 -30.40
CA GLN A 200 -4.90 35.37 -31.25
C GLN A 200 -5.47 36.75 -31.62
N LYS A 201 -5.63 37.63 -30.61
CA LYS A 201 -6.06 39.00 -30.84
C LYS A 201 -5.14 39.76 -31.81
N TYR A 202 -3.82 39.56 -31.71
CA TYR A 202 -2.89 40.17 -32.62
C TYR A 202 -3.02 39.61 -34.05
N ILE A 203 -3.15 38.30 -34.19
CA ILE A 203 -3.33 37.63 -35.49
C ILE A 203 -4.62 38.16 -36.16
N ASP A 204 -5.73 38.16 -35.44
CA ASP A 204 -7.01 38.59 -35.97
C ASP A 204 -7.01 40.07 -36.43
N ARG A 205 -6.29 40.92 -35.69
CA ARG A 205 -6.19 42.35 -36.02
C ARG A 205 -5.28 42.62 -37.23
N PHE A 206 -4.27 41.81 -37.47
CA PHE A 206 -3.21 42.13 -38.45
C PHE A 206 -3.08 41.14 -39.62
N LYS A 207 -3.77 40.01 -39.65
CA LYS A 207 -3.70 39.03 -40.72
C LYS A 207 -4.04 39.61 -42.12
N ALA A 208 -4.93 40.60 -42.16
CA ALA A 208 -5.36 41.22 -43.39
C ALA A 208 -4.50 42.47 -43.85
N LYS A 209 -3.50 42.89 -43.06
CA LYS A 209 -2.65 44.07 -43.38
C LYS A 209 -1.34 43.57 -43.99
N ALA A 210 -1.12 43.93 -45.28
CA ALA A 210 0.07 43.50 -46.05
C ALA A 210 1.42 43.80 -45.31
N THR A 211 1.54 44.98 -44.69
CA THR A 211 2.76 45.42 -43.99
C THR A 211 3.09 44.62 -42.74
N LYS A 212 2.12 43.93 -42.13
CA LYS A 212 2.28 43.14 -40.90
C LYS A 212 1.98 41.64 -41.09
N ALA A 213 1.65 41.22 -42.31
CA ALA A 213 1.29 39.84 -42.62
C ALA A 213 2.38 38.84 -42.23
N LYS A 214 3.65 39.16 -42.47
CA LYS A 214 4.80 38.33 -42.11
C LYS A 214 4.94 38.13 -40.61
N GLN A 215 4.65 39.17 -39.80
CA GLN A 215 4.63 39.08 -38.33
C GLN A 215 3.48 38.27 -37.81
N ALA A 216 2.28 38.41 -38.40
CA ALA A 216 1.10 37.63 -38.06
C ALA A 216 1.35 36.16 -38.36
N GLN A 217 1.94 35.83 -39.51
CA GLN A 217 2.29 34.46 -39.89
C GLN A 217 3.32 33.79 -38.94
N SER A 218 4.34 34.57 -38.50
CA SER A 218 5.30 34.10 -37.49
C SER A 218 4.61 33.77 -36.16
N ARG A 219 3.64 34.58 -35.73
CA ARG A 219 2.89 34.36 -34.49
C ARG A 219 1.89 33.19 -34.59
N MET A 220 1.29 32.95 -35.77
CA MET A 220 0.52 31.74 -36.03
C MET A 220 1.36 30.48 -35.86
N LYS A 221 2.57 30.45 -36.50
CA LYS A 221 3.49 29.31 -36.32
C LYS A 221 3.95 29.12 -34.88
N ALA A 222 4.10 30.20 -34.10
CA ALA A 222 4.42 30.12 -32.68
C ALA A 222 3.24 29.52 -31.86
N LEU A 223 2.01 29.86 -32.21
CA LEU A 223 0.81 29.29 -31.58
C LEU A 223 0.65 27.80 -31.91
N GLU A 224 0.86 27.41 -33.18
CA GLU A 224 0.79 26.00 -33.63
C GLU A 224 1.83 25.10 -32.97
N ARG A 225 3.02 25.64 -32.65
CA ARG A 225 4.11 24.91 -31.99
C ARG A 225 4.04 24.89 -30.48
N MET A 226 3.03 25.57 -29.90
CA MET A 226 2.90 25.67 -28.44
C MET A 226 2.33 24.37 -27.89
N GLU A 227 3.08 23.69 -27.03
CA GLU A 227 2.54 22.57 -26.25
C GLU A 227 1.49 23.08 -25.27
N LEU A 228 0.28 22.55 -25.36
CA LEU A 228 -0.83 22.97 -24.52
C LEU A 228 -0.69 22.32 -23.13
N ILE A 229 -0.70 23.15 -22.10
CA ILE A 229 -0.77 22.70 -20.71
C ILE A 229 -2.22 22.32 -20.44
N ALA A 230 -2.46 21.10 -20.00
CA ALA A 230 -3.78 20.65 -19.58
C ALA A 230 -4.21 21.41 -18.30
N PRO A 231 -5.49 21.78 -18.16
CA PRO A 231 -6.00 22.32 -16.92
C PRO A 231 -5.75 21.34 -15.78
N ALA A 232 -5.41 21.84 -14.59
CA ALA A 232 -5.31 21.01 -13.41
C ALA A 232 -6.71 20.43 -13.11
N TYR A 233 -6.80 19.10 -13.08
CA TYR A 233 -8.04 18.44 -12.66
C TYR A 233 -8.09 18.54 -11.14
N VAL A 234 -8.99 19.36 -10.64
CA VAL A 234 -9.38 19.34 -9.24
C VAL A 234 -10.67 18.54 -9.20
N ASP A 235 -10.67 17.39 -8.54
CA ASP A 235 -11.91 16.70 -8.24
C ASP A 235 -12.82 17.68 -7.49
N ASN A 236 -13.89 18.10 -8.16
CA ASN A 236 -14.88 18.94 -7.50
C ASN A 236 -15.55 18.08 -6.41
N PRO A 237 -15.47 18.46 -5.14
CA PRO A 237 -16.27 17.79 -4.13
C PRO A 237 -17.74 17.87 -4.55
N PHE A 238 -18.39 16.71 -4.60
CA PHE A 238 -19.82 16.65 -4.85
C PHE A 238 -20.54 17.41 -3.74
N THR A 239 -21.05 18.59 -4.04
CA THR A 239 -21.94 19.34 -3.15
C THR A 239 -23.37 18.85 -3.38
N PHE A 240 -23.89 18.10 -2.42
CA PHE A 240 -25.32 17.74 -2.41
C PHE A 240 -26.09 18.87 -1.70
N GLU A 241 -26.94 19.56 -2.44
CA GLU A 241 -27.95 20.44 -1.84
C GLU A 241 -29.25 19.63 -1.67
N PHE A 242 -29.63 19.38 -0.42
CA PHE A 242 -30.97 18.88 -0.13
C PHE A 242 -31.94 20.06 -0.27
N ARG A 243 -32.86 19.98 -1.22
CA ARG A 243 -33.97 20.92 -1.28
C ARG A 243 -34.86 20.70 -0.05
N PRO A 244 -35.22 21.76 0.71
CA PRO A 244 -36.18 21.62 1.80
C PRO A 244 -37.53 21.13 1.24
N PRO A 245 -38.31 20.36 2.01
CA PRO A 245 -39.59 19.81 1.60
C PRO A 245 -40.63 20.89 1.27
#